data_acae8a113c2b7c6260774b0da7fd3c02
#
_entry.id   acae8a113c2b7c6260774b0da7fd3c02
#
_cell.length_a   1.000
_cell.length_b   1.000
_cell.length_c   1.000
_cell.angle_alpha   90.00
_cell.angle_beta   90.00
_cell.angle_gamma   90.00
#
_symmetry.space_group_name_H-M   'P 1'
#
loop_
_entity.id
_entity.type
_entity.pdbx_description
1 polymer ?
#
loop_
_entity_poly.entity_id
_entity_poly.type
_entity_poly.pdbx_seq_one_letter_code
_entity_poly.pdbx_strand_id
1 'polypeptide(L)'
;MKNILKKGSKFFLTALVILNSLMNTLPVHAEETTTDENDLDTIVELGNAEDVFPDLMPQSDGISLTDTTGTGSIYAMIHIANQYGFDYVQQLYVVDKTVFCIEPMQLFTEGLDYHQDTAKWDELSEQTRQNIWEINYYGYSYSGHQTEKYYVATQVMIWQAVTGTWYQPYYTDGTTVYDISNEVAVINNLRTQPQGRPSFNNQTIKMGLNTPVTLTDTKGTLANYSITNSNGIRASVNGNNLTVAITSENYDKSITFSRNFTARDVNVIYGSGGYQRVIYLASRRDPSPNFKLNFDLMYADIEVEKQDSQTGTKTQGDATFNGATFAIKDTSGNVLETITTNGSKAKSKKYPVGTTLNVCEVTSPEGYLTNSS
;
A
#
# COMPACT_ATOMS: atom_id res chain seq x y z
N MET A 1 34.51 -19.44 66.14
CA MET A 1 33.10 -19.04 66.18
C MET A 1 33.03 -17.57 66.57
N LYS A 2 32.94 -16.68 65.62
CA LYS A 2 32.58 -15.27 65.89
C LYS A 2 31.55 -14.90 64.87
N ASN A 3 30.35 -14.62 65.36
CA ASN A 3 29.22 -14.06 64.65
C ASN A 3 29.61 -12.82 63.88
N ILE A 4 29.55 -12.84 62.54
CA ILE A 4 29.47 -11.66 61.68
C ILE A 4 28.10 -11.64 61.06
N LEU A 5 27.10 -11.43 61.88
CA LEU A 5 25.76 -11.02 61.48
C LEU A 5 25.60 -9.60 62.00
N LYS A 6 25.76 -8.60 61.15
CA LYS A 6 25.09 -7.27 61.22
C LYS A 6 25.71 -6.27 60.24
N LYS A 7 25.01 -6.09 59.13
CA LYS A 7 24.64 -4.73 58.72
C LYS A 7 23.74 -4.86 57.53
N GLY A 8 22.50 -4.39 57.67
CA GLY A 8 21.55 -4.27 56.56
C GLY A 8 22.15 -3.42 55.48
N SER A 9 22.46 -4.06 54.37
CA SER A 9 22.95 -3.41 53.19
C SER A 9 21.74 -3.06 52.35
N LYS A 10 21.58 -1.78 52.02
CA LYS A 10 20.61 -1.32 51.03
C LYS A 10 21.08 -1.84 49.70
N PHE A 11 20.33 -2.81 49.15
CA PHE A 11 20.61 -3.32 47.82
C PHE A 11 20.10 -2.34 46.79
N PHE A 12 20.95 -1.88 45.90
CA PHE A 12 20.54 -1.33 44.62
C PHE A 12 20.47 -2.51 43.66
N LEU A 13 19.25 -2.93 43.31
CA LEU A 13 19.02 -3.86 42.19
C LEU A 13 19.19 -3.06 40.92
N THR A 14 20.38 -3.08 40.34
CA THR A 14 20.59 -2.56 38.99
C THR A 14 20.20 -3.69 38.06
N ALA A 15 18.94 -3.74 37.66
CA ALA A 15 18.55 -4.54 36.52
C ALA A 15 19.11 -3.86 35.27
N LEU A 16 20.26 -4.33 34.83
CA LEU A 16 20.80 -3.96 33.54
C LEU A 16 20.00 -4.71 32.48
N VAL A 17 18.94 -4.06 32.00
CA VAL A 17 18.21 -4.54 30.82
C VAL A 17 19.11 -4.26 29.63
N ILE A 18 19.97 -5.21 29.26
CA ILE A 18 20.69 -5.15 28.01
C ILE A 18 19.68 -5.52 26.93
N LEU A 19 19.06 -4.48 26.37
CA LEU A 19 18.34 -4.58 25.11
C LEU A 19 19.40 -4.82 24.03
N ASN A 20 19.67 -6.09 23.68
CA ASN A 20 20.39 -6.39 22.45
C ASN A 20 19.46 -6.11 21.28
N SER A 21 19.21 -4.83 21.03
CA SER A 21 18.68 -4.38 19.75
C SER A 21 19.85 -4.32 18.78
N LEU A 22 19.96 -5.32 17.94
CA LEU A 22 20.67 -5.18 16.67
C LEU A 22 19.89 -4.16 15.84
N MET A 23 20.08 -2.89 16.13
CA MET A 23 19.81 -1.83 15.18
C MET A 23 20.91 -1.89 14.12
N ASN A 24 20.63 -2.58 13.03
CA ASN A 24 21.30 -2.28 11.79
C ASN A 24 20.78 -0.91 11.33
N THR A 25 21.43 0.15 11.78
CA THR A 25 21.36 1.46 11.16
C THR A 25 22.07 1.34 9.82
N LEU A 26 21.30 1.16 8.75
CA LEU A 26 21.82 1.45 7.42
C LEU A 26 22.08 2.95 7.36
N PRO A 27 23.28 3.40 6.93
CA PRO A 27 23.55 4.81 6.73
C PRO A 27 22.67 5.29 5.57
N VAL A 28 21.75 6.21 5.85
CA VAL A 28 21.11 7.02 4.82
C VAL A 28 22.18 8.00 4.35
N HIS A 29 22.77 7.72 3.19
CA HIS A 29 23.51 8.72 2.45
C HIS A 29 22.49 9.66 1.82
N ALA A 30 22.36 10.84 2.39
CA ALA A 30 21.76 11.98 1.72
C ALA A 30 22.82 12.51 0.74
N GLU A 31 22.70 12.22 -0.53
CA GLU A 31 23.32 13.04 -1.58
C GLU A 31 22.47 14.29 -1.74
N GLU A 32 23.04 15.42 -1.35
CA GLU A 32 22.54 16.73 -1.76
C GLU A 32 22.74 16.87 -3.27
N THR A 33 21.68 16.63 -4.03
CA THR A 33 21.59 17.16 -5.38
C THR A 33 20.86 18.48 -5.32
N THR A 34 21.62 19.55 -5.55
CA THR A 34 21.08 20.86 -5.89
C THR A 34 20.27 20.74 -7.18
N THR A 35 18.96 20.78 -7.07
CA THR A 35 18.06 20.93 -8.22
C THR A 35 17.65 22.40 -8.32
N ASP A 36 17.84 22.95 -9.50
CA ASP A 36 17.37 24.26 -9.93
C ASP A 36 15.88 24.45 -9.59
N GLU A 37 15.62 25.60 -8.95
CA GLU A 37 14.26 26.12 -8.75
C GLU A 37 13.70 26.59 -10.10
N ASN A 38 12.99 25.73 -10.81
CA ASN A 38 12.02 26.15 -11.85
C ASN A 38 11.27 24.95 -12.47
N ASP A 39 10.63 24.12 -11.64
CA ASP A 39 9.55 23.25 -12.11
C ASP A 39 8.55 23.01 -10.97
N LEU A 40 7.89 24.09 -10.59
CA LEU A 40 6.69 24.03 -9.77
C LEU A 40 5.52 23.69 -10.70
N ASP A 41 5.44 22.43 -11.10
CA ASP A 41 4.18 21.87 -11.57
C ASP A 41 3.20 21.84 -10.40
N THR A 42 2.18 22.64 -10.53
CA THR A 42 1.11 22.90 -9.59
C THR A 42 0.60 21.59 -9.00
N ILE A 43 0.91 21.31 -7.74
CA ILE A 43 0.20 20.31 -6.95
C ILE A 43 -1.20 20.85 -6.78
N VAL A 44 -2.13 20.36 -7.60
CA VAL A 44 -3.56 20.59 -7.38
C VAL A 44 -3.91 19.83 -6.10
N GLU A 45 -4.17 20.55 -5.02
CA GLU A 45 -4.85 20.00 -3.85
C GLU A 45 -6.09 19.28 -4.35
N LEU A 46 -6.15 17.96 -4.10
CA LEU A 46 -7.28 17.12 -4.47
C LEU A 46 -8.47 17.50 -3.56
N GLY A 47 -9.22 18.50 -3.96
CA GLY A 47 -10.59 18.72 -3.52
C GLY A 47 -11.47 17.51 -3.86
N ASN A 48 -12.66 17.47 -3.30
CA ASN A 48 -13.67 16.45 -3.63
C ASN A 48 -13.85 16.38 -5.14
N ALA A 49 -14.25 15.23 -5.67
CA ALA A 49 -14.43 15.00 -7.12
C ALA A 49 -15.36 16.07 -7.77
N GLU A 50 -16.23 16.67 -6.98
CA GLU A 50 -17.11 17.79 -7.35
C GLU A 50 -16.34 19.10 -7.64
N ASP A 51 -15.19 19.32 -6.95
CA ASP A 51 -14.41 20.56 -7.10
C ASP A 51 -13.43 20.50 -8.30
N VAL A 52 -13.12 19.30 -8.80
CA VAL A 52 -12.12 19.13 -9.87
C VAL A 52 -12.74 19.13 -11.27
N PHE A 53 -14.02 18.74 -11.39
CA PHE A 53 -14.76 18.70 -12.66
C PHE A 53 -16.22 19.07 -12.49
N PRO A 54 -16.56 20.34 -12.20
CA PRO A 54 -17.96 20.76 -12.05
C PRO A 54 -18.78 20.55 -13.33
N ASP A 55 -18.14 20.49 -14.50
CA ASP A 55 -18.80 20.31 -15.79
C ASP A 55 -18.98 18.85 -16.22
N LEU A 56 -18.48 17.88 -15.42
CA LEU A 56 -18.56 16.45 -15.73
C LEU A 56 -19.48 15.64 -14.80
N MET A 57 -20.13 16.30 -13.86
CA MET A 57 -21.22 15.68 -13.11
C MET A 57 -22.41 15.46 -14.04
N PRO A 58 -23.16 14.37 -13.90
CA PRO A 58 -24.28 14.07 -14.79
C PRO A 58 -25.32 15.16 -14.67
N GLN A 59 -25.27 16.13 -15.57
CA GLN A 59 -26.46 16.89 -15.86
C GLN A 59 -27.44 15.93 -16.53
N SER A 60 -28.68 15.97 -16.14
CA SER A 60 -29.77 15.17 -16.70
C SER A 60 -30.01 15.41 -18.19
N ASP A 61 -29.30 16.35 -18.76
CA ASP A 61 -29.42 16.79 -20.14
C ASP A 61 -28.25 16.21 -20.94
N GLY A 62 -28.57 15.46 -21.99
CA GLY A 62 -27.61 14.76 -22.83
C GLY A 62 -26.46 15.65 -23.30
N ILE A 63 -25.27 15.07 -23.33
CA ILE A 63 -24.12 15.71 -23.97
C ILE A 63 -24.30 15.50 -25.48
N SER A 64 -24.54 16.57 -26.20
CA SER A 64 -24.58 16.52 -27.66
C SER A 64 -23.16 16.29 -28.18
N LEU A 65 -22.92 15.22 -28.93
CA LEU A 65 -21.68 15.05 -29.72
C LEU A 65 -21.66 15.95 -30.96
N THR A 66 -22.38 17.07 -30.96
CA THR A 66 -22.42 17.96 -32.11
C THR A 66 -21.10 18.65 -32.42
N ASP A 67 -20.07 18.46 -31.58
CA ASP A 67 -18.76 19.07 -31.76
C ASP A 67 -17.64 18.05 -31.94
N THR A 68 -17.87 17.00 -32.72
CA THR A 68 -16.79 16.30 -33.39
C THR A 68 -16.30 17.16 -34.53
N THR A 69 -15.77 18.33 -34.25
CA THR A 69 -15.08 19.18 -35.23
C THR A 69 -13.72 18.62 -35.64
N GLY A 70 -13.59 17.36 -35.59
CA GLY A 70 -12.52 16.61 -36.18
C GLY A 70 -13.12 15.31 -36.66
N THR A 71 -13.36 15.20 -37.96
CA THR A 71 -13.23 13.90 -38.61
C THR A 71 -11.87 13.39 -38.15
N GLY A 72 -11.84 12.61 -37.06
CA GLY A 72 -10.61 12.08 -36.49
C GLY A 72 -9.83 11.45 -37.63
N SER A 73 -8.54 11.68 -37.69
CA SER A 73 -7.70 11.00 -38.68
C SER A 73 -7.93 9.51 -38.53
N ILE A 74 -8.16 8.82 -39.66
CA ILE A 74 -8.22 7.35 -39.60
C ILE A 74 -6.81 6.87 -39.35
N TYR A 75 -6.57 6.30 -38.20
CA TYR A 75 -5.24 5.82 -37.81
C TYR A 75 -4.98 4.39 -38.31
N ALA A 76 -6.02 3.56 -38.30
CA ALA A 76 -5.90 2.16 -38.70
C ALA A 76 -7.26 1.62 -39.17
N MET A 77 -7.21 0.49 -39.88
CA MET A 77 -8.37 -0.35 -40.21
C MET A 77 -8.29 -1.65 -39.43
N ILE A 78 -9.43 -2.22 -39.07
CA ILE A 78 -9.51 -3.54 -38.45
C ILE A 78 -10.47 -4.43 -39.24
N HIS A 79 -10.15 -5.74 -39.32
CA HIS A 79 -11.09 -6.72 -39.81
C HIS A 79 -12.13 -7.00 -38.74
N ILE A 80 -13.38 -6.65 -38.98
CA ILE A 80 -14.52 -7.14 -38.24
C ILE A 80 -15.09 -8.37 -38.93
N ALA A 81 -15.21 -9.47 -38.16
CA ALA A 81 -15.53 -10.79 -38.66
C ALA A 81 -16.63 -10.83 -39.74
N ASN A 82 -16.25 -11.29 -40.90
CA ASN A 82 -17.04 -11.96 -41.95
C ASN A 82 -18.29 -11.31 -42.56
N GLN A 83 -18.88 -10.25 -42.01
CA GLN A 83 -20.10 -9.66 -42.58
C GLN A 83 -19.93 -8.18 -43.01
N TYR A 84 -18.99 -7.46 -42.49
CA TYR A 84 -18.94 -6.01 -42.66
C TYR A 84 -17.64 -5.48 -43.31
N GLY A 85 -16.66 -6.32 -43.57
CA GLY A 85 -15.39 -5.90 -44.14
C GLY A 85 -14.48 -5.30 -43.10
N PHE A 86 -14.07 -4.05 -43.31
CA PHE A 86 -13.20 -3.29 -42.40
C PHE A 86 -14.00 -2.27 -41.62
N ASP A 87 -13.64 -2.09 -40.34
CA ASP A 87 -14.00 -0.93 -39.55
C ASP A 87 -12.77 -0.03 -39.37
N TYR A 88 -12.97 1.16 -38.87
CA TYR A 88 -11.93 2.17 -38.77
C TYR A 88 -11.65 2.51 -37.32
N VAL A 89 -10.38 2.54 -36.96
CA VAL A 89 -9.93 3.11 -35.69
C VAL A 89 -9.77 4.62 -35.88
N GLN A 90 -10.79 5.37 -35.49
CA GLN A 90 -10.78 6.83 -35.51
C GLN A 90 -10.60 7.37 -34.11
N GLN A 91 -9.91 8.51 -33.97
CA GLN A 91 -9.88 9.22 -32.70
C GLN A 91 -11.22 9.91 -32.46
N LEU A 92 -11.91 9.47 -31.42
CA LEU A 92 -13.23 9.95 -31.05
C LEU A 92 -13.13 10.99 -29.91
N TYR A 93 -14.02 11.97 -29.94
CA TYR A 93 -14.13 12.99 -28.90
C TYR A 93 -15.57 13.16 -28.44
N VAL A 94 -15.74 13.41 -27.14
CA VAL A 94 -16.96 13.96 -26.55
C VAL A 94 -16.61 15.36 -26.07
N VAL A 95 -17.14 16.37 -26.73
CA VAL A 95 -16.73 17.76 -26.55
C VAL A 95 -15.23 17.90 -26.83
N ASP A 96 -14.41 18.15 -25.82
CA ASP A 96 -12.95 18.25 -25.92
C ASP A 96 -12.20 17.01 -25.37
N LYS A 97 -12.92 15.99 -24.97
CA LYS A 97 -12.36 14.82 -24.28
C LYS A 97 -12.18 13.64 -25.24
N THR A 98 -10.99 13.09 -25.30
CA THR A 98 -10.73 11.86 -26.04
C THR A 98 -11.47 10.70 -25.40
N VAL A 99 -12.24 9.97 -26.20
CA VAL A 99 -13.00 8.78 -25.79
C VAL A 99 -12.60 7.57 -26.62
N PHE A 100 -12.95 6.39 -26.12
CA PHE A 100 -12.70 5.10 -26.77
C PHE A 100 -14.01 4.35 -26.97
N CYS A 101 -14.16 3.71 -28.11
CA CYS A 101 -15.27 2.80 -28.38
C CYS A 101 -15.15 1.55 -27.53
N ILE A 102 -16.27 1.09 -26.96
CA ILE A 102 -16.35 -0.20 -26.23
C ILE A 102 -17.13 -1.28 -26.99
N GLU A 103 -17.68 -0.96 -28.16
CA GLU A 103 -18.51 -1.85 -28.99
C GLU A 103 -18.07 -1.86 -30.46
N PRO A 104 -17.06 -2.66 -30.83
CA PRO A 104 -16.48 -2.64 -32.16
C PRO A 104 -17.43 -3.04 -33.29
N MET A 105 -18.61 -3.62 -32.94
CA MET A 105 -19.62 -4.07 -33.91
C MET A 105 -20.79 -3.11 -34.07
N GLN A 106 -20.75 -1.94 -33.41
CA GLN A 106 -21.81 -0.95 -33.48
C GLN A 106 -21.35 0.25 -34.30
N LEU A 107 -22.30 0.83 -35.04
CA LEU A 107 -22.02 2.01 -35.84
C LEU A 107 -21.89 3.25 -34.93
N PHE A 108 -20.85 4.02 -35.14
CA PHE A 108 -20.74 5.36 -34.62
C PHE A 108 -21.45 6.34 -35.58
N THR A 109 -22.20 7.29 -35.01
CA THR A 109 -22.88 8.32 -35.81
C THR A 109 -22.71 9.67 -35.12
N GLU A 110 -22.22 10.62 -35.88
CA GLU A 110 -22.08 12.02 -35.44
C GLU A 110 -23.46 12.71 -35.29
N GLY A 111 -23.49 13.75 -34.46
CA GLY A 111 -24.68 14.58 -34.28
C GLY A 111 -25.81 13.95 -33.46
N LEU A 112 -25.56 12.83 -32.76
CA LEU A 112 -26.50 12.24 -31.81
C LEU A 112 -26.24 12.75 -30.40
N ASP A 113 -27.31 12.81 -29.62
CA ASP A 113 -27.20 13.08 -28.19
C ASP A 113 -26.76 11.80 -27.47
N TYR A 114 -25.61 11.87 -26.82
CA TYR A 114 -25.08 10.81 -26.00
C TYR A 114 -25.32 11.08 -24.52
N HIS A 115 -25.82 10.07 -23.82
CA HIS A 115 -26.12 10.12 -22.40
C HIS A 115 -25.26 9.14 -21.63
N GLN A 116 -25.06 9.39 -20.34
CA GLN A 116 -24.34 8.45 -19.48
C GLN A 116 -25.12 7.12 -19.45
N ASP A 117 -24.44 6.03 -19.81
CA ASP A 117 -25.00 4.67 -19.83
C ASP A 117 -24.53 3.85 -18.63
N THR A 118 -25.23 3.99 -17.51
CA THR A 118 -24.92 3.23 -16.28
C THR A 118 -25.29 1.76 -16.43
N ALA A 119 -26.27 1.42 -17.25
CA ALA A 119 -26.68 0.03 -17.47
C ALA A 119 -25.55 -0.75 -18.15
N LYS A 120 -24.83 -0.13 -19.09
CA LYS A 120 -23.66 -0.77 -19.73
C LYS A 120 -22.53 -1.05 -18.75
N TRP A 121 -22.31 -0.21 -17.75
CA TRP A 121 -21.38 -0.50 -16.67
C TRP A 121 -21.75 -1.76 -15.90
N ASP A 122 -23.05 -1.95 -15.64
CA ASP A 122 -23.55 -3.07 -14.84
C ASP A 122 -23.46 -4.40 -15.59
N GLU A 123 -23.52 -4.38 -16.94
CA GLU A 123 -23.28 -5.54 -17.78
C GLU A 123 -21.81 -6.04 -17.74
N LEU A 124 -20.85 -5.14 -17.52
CA LEU A 124 -19.44 -5.49 -17.49
C LEU A 124 -19.05 -6.15 -16.16
N SER A 125 -18.26 -7.22 -16.20
CA SER A 125 -17.68 -7.79 -14.99
C SER A 125 -16.74 -6.78 -14.31
N GLU A 126 -16.56 -6.93 -13.00
CA GLU A 126 -15.62 -6.06 -12.27
C GLU A 126 -14.20 -6.18 -12.83
N GLN A 127 -13.77 -7.37 -13.24
CA GLN A 127 -12.47 -7.58 -13.85
C GLN A 127 -12.36 -6.85 -15.19
N THR A 128 -13.41 -6.87 -16.02
CA THR A 128 -13.43 -6.11 -17.28
C THR A 128 -13.36 -4.62 -17.02
N ARG A 129 -14.13 -4.10 -16.08
CA ARG A 129 -14.10 -2.69 -15.68
C ARG A 129 -12.71 -2.27 -15.19
N GLN A 130 -12.06 -3.10 -14.38
CA GLN A 130 -10.70 -2.87 -13.91
C GLN A 130 -9.70 -2.87 -15.06
N ASN A 131 -9.79 -3.83 -15.98
CA ASN A 131 -8.92 -3.91 -17.15
C ASN A 131 -9.05 -2.66 -18.03
N ILE A 132 -10.26 -2.21 -18.29
CA ILE A 132 -10.53 -1.01 -19.09
C ILE A 132 -9.90 0.23 -18.42
N TRP A 133 -10.06 0.36 -17.10
CA TRP A 133 -9.44 1.46 -16.36
C TRP A 133 -7.92 1.46 -16.52
N GLU A 134 -7.27 0.33 -16.27
CA GLU A 134 -5.83 0.19 -16.41
C GLU A 134 -5.34 0.51 -17.82
N ILE A 135 -6.03 -0.02 -18.84
CA ILE A 135 -5.69 0.22 -20.25
C ILE A 135 -5.86 1.70 -20.61
N ASN A 136 -6.97 2.31 -20.20
CA ASN A 136 -7.24 3.72 -20.49
C ASN A 136 -6.25 4.63 -19.76
N TYR A 137 -5.94 4.33 -18.50
CA TYR A 137 -5.01 5.12 -17.68
C TYR A 137 -3.56 4.99 -18.18
N TYR A 138 -3.05 3.78 -18.38
CA TYR A 138 -1.67 3.54 -18.83
C TYR A 138 -1.49 3.62 -20.35
N GLY A 139 -2.58 3.66 -21.09
CA GLY A 139 -2.61 3.85 -22.55
C GLY A 139 -2.45 5.30 -22.96
N TYR A 140 -3.32 5.76 -23.83
CA TYR A 140 -3.27 7.12 -24.39
C TYR A 140 -3.35 8.23 -23.34
N SER A 141 -4.05 7.99 -22.23
CA SER A 141 -4.18 8.98 -21.15
C SER A 141 -2.92 9.16 -20.30
N TYR A 142 -1.96 8.25 -20.40
CA TYR A 142 -0.70 8.33 -19.67
C TYR A 142 0.21 9.42 -20.19
N SER A 143 0.97 10.09 -19.31
CA SER A 143 1.87 11.18 -19.72
C SER A 143 2.88 10.71 -20.77
N GLY A 144 2.97 11.43 -21.87
CA GLY A 144 3.87 11.11 -22.98
C GLY A 144 3.33 10.06 -23.98
N HIS A 145 2.11 9.53 -23.79
CA HIS A 145 1.50 8.54 -24.69
C HIS A 145 0.51 9.15 -25.70
N GLN A 146 0.47 10.47 -25.86
CA GLN A 146 -0.48 11.14 -26.75
C GLN A 146 -0.01 11.05 -28.23
N THR A 147 0.06 9.83 -28.77
CA THR A 147 0.41 9.54 -30.16
C THR A 147 -0.63 8.63 -30.81
N GLU A 148 -0.70 8.62 -32.14
CA GLU A 148 -1.60 7.74 -32.90
C GLU A 148 -1.47 6.27 -32.50
N LYS A 149 -0.24 5.76 -32.40
CA LYS A 149 0.02 4.37 -32.05
C LYS A 149 -0.50 4.01 -30.67
N TYR A 150 -0.31 4.88 -29.68
CA TYR A 150 -0.88 4.66 -28.34
C TYR A 150 -2.41 4.76 -28.35
N TYR A 151 -3.00 5.62 -29.17
CA TYR A 151 -4.46 5.66 -29.33
C TYR A 151 -4.98 4.33 -29.86
N VAL A 152 -4.41 3.86 -31.00
CA VAL A 152 -4.81 2.57 -31.61
C VAL A 152 -4.58 1.42 -30.64
N ALA A 153 -3.43 1.36 -29.97
CA ALA A 153 -3.14 0.33 -28.99
C ALA A 153 -4.18 0.32 -27.85
N THR A 154 -4.48 1.49 -27.28
CA THR A 154 -5.48 1.63 -26.22
C THR A 154 -6.84 1.17 -26.68
N GLN A 155 -7.27 1.59 -27.88
CA GLN A 155 -8.56 1.22 -28.45
C GLN A 155 -8.69 -0.30 -28.66
N VAL A 156 -7.70 -0.91 -29.28
CA VAL A 156 -7.73 -2.37 -29.57
C VAL A 156 -7.68 -3.18 -28.25
N MET A 157 -6.90 -2.74 -27.28
CA MET A 157 -6.82 -3.38 -25.96
C MET A 157 -8.14 -3.26 -25.18
N ILE A 158 -8.85 -2.11 -25.27
CA ILE A 158 -10.18 -1.94 -24.67
C ILE A 158 -11.17 -2.91 -25.33
N TRP A 159 -11.20 -3.01 -26.65
CA TRP A 159 -12.05 -3.99 -27.34
C TRP A 159 -11.73 -5.42 -26.91
N GLN A 160 -10.47 -5.78 -26.82
CA GLN A 160 -10.07 -7.11 -26.32
C GLN A 160 -10.56 -7.35 -24.90
N ALA A 161 -10.49 -6.36 -24.02
CA ALA A 161 -10.96 -6.47 -22.65
C ALA A 161 -12.49 -6.70 -22.57
N VAL A 162 -13.25 -6.09 -23.48
CA VAL A 162 -14.71 -6.20 -23.51
C VAL A 162 -15.18 -7.48 -24.21
N THR A 163 -14.58 -7.80 -25.37
CA THR A 163 -15.08 -8.88 -26.26
C THR A 163 -14.30 -10.20 -26.15
N GLY A 164 -13.11 -10.17 -25.54
CA GLY A 164 -12.17 -11.30 -25.53
C GLY A 164 -11.41 -11.51 -26.85
N THR A 165 -11.69 -10.71 -27.88
CA THR A 165 -11.12 -10.86 -29.23
C THR A 165 -10.07 -9.78 -29.50
N TRP A 166 -8.92 -10.20 -30.03
CA TRP A 166 -7.92 -9.28 -30.54
C TRP A 166 -8.28 -8.84 -31.96
N TYR A 167 -8.38 -7.53 -32.21
CA TYR A 167 -8.63 -6.95 -33.51
C TYR A 167 -7.32 -6.41 -34.07
N GLN A 168 -6.75 -7.12 -35.05
CA GLN A 168 -5.48 -6.72 -35.66
C GLN A 168 -5.65 -5.43 -36.45
N PRO A 169 -4.89 -4.37 -36.15
CA PRO A 169 -4.93 -3.14 -36.94
C PRO A 169 -4.06 -3.25 -38.20
N TYR A 170 -4.52 -2.62 -39.27
CA TYR A 170 -3.87 -2.51 -40.57
C TYR A 170 -3.80 -1.04 -40.99
N TYR A 171 -2.88 -0.71 -41.88
CA TYR A 171 -2.94 0.56 -42.61
C TYR A 171 -4.18 0.61 -43.49
N THR A 172 -4.47 1.79 -44.08
CA THR A 172 -5.65 2.01 -44.93
C THR A 172 -5.64 1.21 -46.24
N ASP A 173 -4.57 0.49 -46.53
CA ASP A 173 -4.50 -0.50 -47.63
C ASP A 173 -5.18 -1.82 -47.27
N GLY A 174 -5.57 -2.03 -46.02
CA GLY A 174 -6.25 -3.22 -45.50
C GLY A 174 -5.38 -4.48 -45.48
N THR A 175 -4.10 -4.40 -45.81
CA THR A 175 -3.20 -5.57 -45.93
C THR A 175 -1.93 -5.44 -45.12
N THR A 176 -1.36 -4.24 -45.02
CA THR A 176 -0.15 -3.96 -44.26
C THR A 176 -0.49 -3.81 -42.77
N VAL A 177 0.12 -4.62 -41.93
CA VAL A 177 -0.11 -4.58 -40.47
C VAL A 177 0.35 -3.23 -39.93
N TYR A 178 -0.56 -2.57 -39.20
CA TYR A 178 -0.23 -1.39 -38.42
C TYR A 178 0.35 -1.85 -37.07
N ASP A 179 1.66 -1.89 -36.98
CA ASP A 179 2.36 -2.47 -35.83
C ASP A 179 2.28 -1.56 -34.58
N ILE A 180 1.61 -2.06 -33.54
CA ILE A 180 1.44 -1.45 -32.21
C ILE A 180 2.02 -2.33 -31.10
N SER A 181 2.84 -3.32 -31.44
CA SER A 181 3.34 -4.31 -30.48
C SER A 181 4.17 -3.67 -29.36
N ASN A 182 4.94 -2.62 -29.67
CA ASN A 182 5.72 -1.90 -28.68
C ASN A 182 4.82 -1.14 -27.68
N GLU A 183 3.81 -0.43 -28.17
CA GLU A 183 2.87 0.33 -27.33
C GLU A 183 2.08 -0.60 -26.40
N VAL A 184 1.60 -1.73 -26.92
CA VAL A 184 0.92 -2.78 -26.14
C VAL A 184 1.85 -3.34 -25.07
N ALA A 185 3.11 -3.61 -25.40
CA ALA A 185 4.09 -4.11 -24.42
C ALA A 185 4.36 -3.09 -23.30
N VAL A 186 4.50 -1.80 -23.64
CA VAL A 186 4.68 -0.72 -22.66
C VAL A 186 3.47 -0.59 -21.75
N ILE A 187 2.25 -0.56 -22.31
CA ILE A 187 1.01 -0.48 -21.49
C ILE A 187 0.93 -1.68 -20.54
N ASN A 188 1.16 -2.90 -21.02
CA ASN A 188 1.11 -4.09 -20.18
C ASN A 188 2.21 -4.10 -19.10
N ASN A 189 3.41 -3.61 -19.40
CA ASN A 189 4.47 -3.48 -18.42
C ASN A 189 4.05 -2.50 -17.28
N LEU A 190 3.50 -1.34 -17.63
CA LEU A 190 3.00 -0.37 -16.64
C LEU A 190 1.86 -0.94 -15.79
N ARG A 191 0.96 -1.73 -16.37
CA ARG A 191 -0.11 -2.44 -15.65
C ARG A 191 0.42 -3.45 -14.64
N THR A 192 1.51 -4.13 -14.96
CA THR A 192 2.14 -5.12 -14.06
C THR A 192 3.05 -4.49 -13.00
N GLN A 193 3.50 -3.25 -13.22
CA GLN A 193 4.34 -2.50 -12.29
C GLN A 193 3.59 -1.28 -11.74
N PRO A 194 2.59 -1.47 -10.88
CA PRO A 194 1.75 -0.38 -10.42
C PRO A 194 2.56 0.67 -9.66
N GLN A 195 2.54 1.89 -10.16
CA GLN A 195 3.26 3.05 -9.61
C GLN A 195 2.54 3.71 -8.43
N GLY A 196 1.22 3.56 -8.37
CA GLY A 196 0.34 4.25 -7.42
C GLY A 196 0.22 3.59 -6.05
N ARG A 197 1.07 2.62 -5.69
CA ARG A 197 1.12 2.06 -4.33
C ARG A 197 2.07 2.85 -3.45
N PRO A 198 1.78 2.97 -2.14
CA PRO A 198 2.70 3.58 -1.19
C PRO A 198 4.10 2.99 -1.28
N SER A 199 5.12 3.82 -1.02
CA SER A 199 6.53 3.44 -1.14
C SER A 199 6.92 2.25 -0.25
N PHE A 200 6.16 2.01 0.81
CA PHE A 200 6.33 0.90 1.76
C PHE A 200 5.45 -0.32 1.48
N ASN A 201 4.81 -0.42 0.31
CA ASN A 201 4.04 -1.60 -0.05
C ASN A 201 4.85 -2.88 0.05
N ASN A 202 4.25 -3.95 0.61
CA ASN A 202 4.85 -5.25 0.89
C ASN A 202 5.99 -5.26 1.92
N GLN A 203 6.28 -4.15 2.60
CA GLN A 203 7.26 -4.14 3.68
C GLN A 203 6.81 -5.03 4.85
N THR A 204 7.79 -5.62 5.53
CA THR A 204 7.62 -6.25 6.83
C THR A 204 8.08 -5.28 7.91
N ILE A 205 7.16 -4.88 8.77
CA ILE A 205 7.41 -3.92 9.86
C ILE A 205 7.71 -4.71 11.13
N LYS A 206 8.96 -4.60 11.59
CA LYS A 206 9.37 -5.16 12.89
C LYS A 206 9.11 -4.13 13.97
N MET A 207 8.33 -4.49 14.98
CA MET A 207 7.95 -3.56 16.03
C MET A 207 7.71 -4.25 17.38
N GLY A 208 7.71 -3.47 18.45
CA GLY A 208 7.31 -3.90 19.78
C GLY A 208 5.79 -3.86 19.97
N LEU A 209 5.32 -4.54 21.01
CA LEU A 209 3.93 -4.47 21.47
C LEU A 209 3.64 -3.03 21.97
N ASN A 210 2.51 -2.48 21.56
CA ASN A 210 2.09 -1.11 21.89
C ASN A 210 3.13 0.00 21.56
N THR A 211 4.08 -0.30 20.66
CA THR A 211 5.11 0.66 20.22
C THR A 211 4.80 1.07 18.79
N PRO A 212 4.18 2.25 18.56
CA PRO A 212 3.80 2.68 17.22
C PRO A 212 5.02 2.94 16.32
N VAL A 213 4.87 2.59 15.04
CA VAL A 213 5.84 2.91 13.98
C VAL A 213 5.15 3.75 12.92
N THR A 214 5.79 4.82 12.49
CA THR A 214 5.29 5.70 11.42
C THR A 214 6.10 5.48 10.15
N LEU A 215 5.39 5.22 9.06
CA LEU A 215 5.93 5.03 7.71
C LEU A 215 5.54 6.24 6.88
N THR A 216 6.49 6.86 6.19
CA THR A 216 6.22 7.99 5.28
C THR A 216 6.14 7.46 3.84
N ASP A 217 5.03 7.74 3.18
CA ASP A 217 4.87 7.46 1.75
C ASP A 217 5.53 8.56 0.92
N THR A 218 6.69 8.25 0.34
CA THR A 218 7.45 9.19 -0.51
C THR A 218 6.82 9.39 -1.89
N LYS A 219 5.79 8.60 -2.25
CA LYS A 219 5.06 8.70 -3.51
C LYS A 219 3.78 9.54 -3.41
N GLY A 220 3.34 9.89 -2.19
CA GLY A 220 2.13 10.67 -1.97
C GLY A 220 0.81 9.97 -2.36
N THR A 221 0.81 8.63 -2.39
CA THR A 221 -0.35 7.85 -2.88
C THR A 221 -1.29 7.40 -1.79
N LEU A 222 -0.93 7.62 -0.51
CA LEU A 222 -1.63 7.06 0.64
C LEU A 222 -3.09 7.52 0.75
N ALA A 223 -3.41 8.72 0.29
CA ALA A 223 -4.77 9.25 0.25
C ALA A 223 -5.74 8.43 -0.62
N ASN A 224 -5.21 7.60 -1.54
CA ASN A 224 -6.02 6.76 -2.42
C ASN A 224 -6.55 5.49 -1.73
N TYR A 225 -6.23 5.26 -0.46
CA TYR A 225 -6.54 4.01 0.23
C TYR A 225 -7.35 4.23 1.50
N SER A 226 -8.27 3.30 1.76
CA SER A 226 -8.98 3.22 3.03
C SER A 226 -8.09 2.56 4.06
N ILE A 227 -7.75 3.28 5.12
CA ILE A 227 -6.91 2.80 6.20
C ILE A 227 -7.79 2.30 7.34
N THR A 228 -7.73 1.01 7.60
CA THR A 228 -8.57 0.32 8.58
C THR A 228 -7.72 -0.44 9.59
N ASN A 229 -8.26 -0.62 10.79
CA ASN A 229 -7.69 -1.51 11.79
C ASN A 229 -7.98 -2.97 11.42
N SER A 230 -7.18 -3.89 11.96
CA SER A 230 -7.46 -5.32 11.93
C SER A 230 -7.24 -5.96 13.31
N ASN A 231 -7.40 -7.28 13.41
CA ASN A 231 -7.19 -7.96 14.69
C ASN A 231 -5.78 -7.68 15.23
N GLY A 232 -5.71 -7.10 16.44
CA GLY A 232 -4.47 -6.78 17.11
C GLY A 232 -3.57 -5.75 16.44
N ILE A 233 -4.04 -5.08 15.34
CA ILE A 233 -3.32 -4.01 14.67
C ILE A 233 -4.17 -2.74 14.63
N ARG A 234 -3.58 -1.63 15.03
CA ARG A 234 -4.11 -0.29 14.81
C ARG A 234 -3.36 0.39 13.67
N ALA A 235 -4.09 1.07 12.81
CA ALA A 235 -3.54 1.86 11.72
C ALA A 235 -4.25 3.21 11.65
N SER A 236 -3.50 4.28 11.42
CA SER A 236 -4.04 5.64 11.23
C SER A 236 -3.19 6.40 10.23
N VAL A 237 -3.79 7.31 9.49
CA VAL A 237 -3.12 8.13 8.48
C VAL A 237 -3.21 9.61 8.83
N ASN A 238 -2.11 10.33 8.56
CA ASN A 238 -2.05 11.78 8.61
C ASN A 238 -1.17 12.26 7.44
N GLY A 239 -1.79 12.82 6.40
CA GLY A 239 -1.11 13.15 5.15
C GLY A 239 -0.44 11.92 4.54
N ASN A 240 0.85 12.02 4.26
CA ASN A 240 1.65 10.92 3.71
C ASN A 240 2.21 9.96 4.78
N ASN A 241 1.82 10.10 6.05
CA ASN A 241 2.30 9.28 7.13
C ASN A 241 1.26 8.25 7.56
N LEU A 242 1.63 6.98 7.51
CA LEU A 242 0.88 5.86 8.07
C LEU A 242 1.50 5.42 9.38
N THR A 243 0.76 5.55 10.47
CA THR A 243 1.19 5.04 11.79
C THR A 243 0.48 3.73 12.06
N VAL A 244 1.26 2.69 12.39
CA VAL A 244 0.77 1.35 12.73
C VAL A 244 1.28 0.92 14.10
N ALA A 245 0.51 0.10 14.81
CA ALA A 245 0.89 -0.48 16.10
C ALA A 245 0.31 -1.89 16.27
N ILE A 246 1.13 -2.83 16.75
CA ILE A 246 0.66 -4.13 17.24
C ILE A 246 0.17 -3.92 18.68
N THR A 247 -1.11 -4.21 18.95
CA THR A 247 -1.76 -3.96 20.24
C THR A 247 -2.07 -5.25 21.03
N SER A 248 -1.85 -6.41 20.41
CA SER A 248 -2.07 -7.73 21.00
C SER A 248 -1.06 -8.72 20.44
N GLU A 249 -0.66 -9.74 21.23
CA GLU A 249 0.15 -10.86 20.72
C GLU A 249 -0.62 -11.72 19.72
N ASN A 250 -1.94 -11.73 19.83
CA ASN A 250 -2.82 -12.30 18.81
C ASN A 250 -3.16 -11.19 17.79
N TYR A 251 -2.41 -11.12 16.70
CA TYR A 251 -2.55 -10.11 15.68
C TYR A 251 -2.46 -10.68 14.26
N ASP A 252 -3.02 -9.97 13.31
CA ASP A 252 -2.92 -10.30 11.91
C ASP A 252 -1.49 -10.07 11.41
N LYS A 253 -0.86 -11.10 10.87
CA LYS A 253 0.53 -11.03 10.36
C LYS A 253 0.66 -10.14 9.13
N SER A 254 -0.44 -9.81 8.47
CA SER A 254 -0.49 -8.88 7.36
C SER A 254 -1.84 -8.23 7.22
N ILE A 255 -1.86 -6.99 6.72
CA ILE A 255 -3.08 -6.27 6.34
C ILE A 255 -2.99 -5.87 4.88
N THR A 256 -4.13 -6.03 4.18
CA THR A 256 -4.32 -5.48 2.84
C THR A 256 -5.26 -4.28 2.94
N PHE A 257 -4.77 -3.11 2.54
CA PHE A 257 -5.53 -1.88 2.51
C PHE A 257 -6.14 -1.67 1.12
N SER A 258 -7.45 -1.49 1.08
CA SER A 258 -8.21 -1.34 -0.15
C SER A 258 -8.18 0.09 -0.66
N ARG A 259 -8.26 0.26 -1.99
CA ARG A 259 -8.51 1.57 -2.59
C ARG A 259 -9.88 2.09 -2.14
N ASN A 260 -9.99 3.41 -2.04
CA ASN A 260 -11.22 4.08 -1.64
C ASN A 260 -12.11 4.50 -2.83
N PHE A 261 -11.80 4.06 -4.05
CA PHE A 261 -12.57 4.30 -5.27
C PHE A 261 -12.43 3.13 -6.24
N THR A 262 -13.35 3.02 -7.20
CA THR A 262 -13.48 1.90 -8.15
C THR A 262 -13.30 2.37 -9.59
N ALA A 263 -13.26 1.42 -10.53
CA ALA A 263 -13.24 1.73 -11.96
C ALA A 263 -14.49 2.53 -12.40
N ARG A 264 -15.62 2.38 -11.70
CA ARG A 264 -16.86 3.14 -11.96
C ARG A 264 -16.70 4.62 -11.60
N ASP A 265 -15.93 4.95 -10.58
CA ASP A 265 -15.76 6.32 -10.10
C ASP A 265 -14.85 7.16 -11.00
N VAL A 266 -14.08 6.51 -11.88
CA VAL A 266 -13.06 7.17 -12.70
C VAL A 266 -13.31 7.08 -14.20
N ASN A 267 -14.28 6.27 -14.65
CA ASN A 267 -14.66 6.17 -16.05
C ASN A 267 -16.15 6.45 -16.22
N VAL A 268 -16.49 7.04 -17.33
CA VAL A 268 -17.89 7.28 -17.74
C VAL A 268 -18.14 6.65 -19.09
N ILE A 269 -19.23 5.89 -19.21
CA ILE A 269 -19.73 5.38 -20.48
C ILE A 269 -20.85 6.28 -20.97
N TYR A 270 -20.77 6.65 -22.25
CA TYR A 270 -21.83 7.36 -22.95
C TYR A 270 -22.40 6.52 -24.07
N GLY A 271 -23.71 6.56 -24.26
CA GLY A 271 -24.43 5.85 -25.30
C GLY A 271 -25.56 6.66 -25.88
N SER A 272 -26.01 6.32 -27.09
CA SER A 272 -27.18 6.88 -27.75
C SER A 272 -27.94 5.78 -28.50
N GLY A 273 -29.06 5.35 -27.96
CA GLY A 273 -29.93 4.33 -28.58
C GLY A 273 -29.17 3.04 -28.94
N GLY A 274 -29.28 2.61 -30.20
CA GLY A 274 -28.59 1.40 -30.71
C GLY A 274 -27.22 1.66 -31.32
N TYR A 275 -26.64 2.83 -31.05
CA TYR A 275 -25.34 3.22 -31.60
C TYR A 275 -24.20 2.86 -30.66
N GLN A 276 -22.97 2.94 -31.19
CA GLN A 276 -21.73 2.62 -30.52
C GLN A 276 -21.58 3.41 -29.21
N ARG A 277 -21.35 2.71 -28.09
CA ARG A 277 -21.02 3.33 -26.81
C ARG A 277 -19.54 3.66 -26.73
N VAL A 278 -19.25 4.74 -26.05
CA VAL A 278 -17.88 5.22 -25.84
C VAL A 278 -17.57 5.39 -24.35
N ILE A 279 -16.29 5.25 -24.00
CA ILE A 279 -15.81 5.39 -22.63
C ILE A 279 -14.81 6.53 -22.53
N TYR A 280 -14.93 7.28 -21.48
CA TYR A 280 -14.06 8.39 -21.11
C TYR A 280 -13.43 8.15 -19.74
N LEU A 281 -12.12 8.45 -19.60
CA LEU A 281 -11.45 8.46 -18.30
C LEU A 281 -11.65 9.82 -17.63
N ALA A 282 -12.66 9.90 -16.74
CA ALA A 282 -13.06 11.15 -16.09
C ALA A 282 -12.07 11.58 -14.97
N SER A 283 -11.35 10.65 -14.39
CA SER A 283 -10.35 10.95 -13.36
C SER A 283 -9.05 10.18 -13.61
N ARG A 284 -7.92 10.89 -13.50
CA ARG A 284 -6.58 10.31 -13.66
C ARG A 284 -6.05 9.63 -12.39
N ARG A 285 -6.92 9.09 -11.55
CA ARG A 285 -6.49 8.29 -10.39
C ARG A 285 -5.83 7.01 -10.85
N ASP A 286 -4.71 6.68 -10.23
CA ASP A 286 -3.93 5.47 -10.59
C ASP A 286 -4.72 4.19 -10.29
N PRO A 287 -4.84 3.25 -11.24
CA PRO A 287 -5.57 2.00 -11.09
C PRO A 287 -4.84 0.94 -10.26
N SER A 288 -3.73 1.29 -9.60
CA SER A 288 -2.96 0.35 -8.79
C SER A 288 -3.84 -0.42 -7.82
N PRO A 289 -3.63 -1.74 -7.71
CA PRO A 289 -4.42 -2.55 -6.80
C PRO A 289 -4.09 -2.21 -5.33
N ASN A 290 -4.83 -2.84 -4.41
CA ASN A 290 -4.61 -2.73 -2.98
C ASN A 290 -3.13 -2.88 -2.59
N PHE A 291 -2.70 -2.21 -1.53
CA PHE A 291 -1.37 -2.40 -0.98
C PHE A 291 -1.41 -3.26 0.30
N LYS A 292 -0.28 -3.88 0.62
CA LYS A 292 -0.13 -4.80 1.74
C LYS A 292 1.01 -4.38 2.65
N LEU A 293 0.83 -4.56 3.95
CA LEU A 293 1.92 -4.55 4.95
C LEU A 293 1.96 -5.89 5.68
N ASN A 294 3.16 -6.29 6.06
CA ASN A 294 3.40 -7.44 6.92
C ASN A 294 3.95 -6.95 8.26
N PHE A 295 3.67 -7.69 9.33
CA PHE A 295 4.04 -7.33 10.70
C PHE A 295 4.80 -8.45 11.38
N ASP A 296 5.83 -8.08 12.13
CA ASP A 296 6.67 -9.01 12.89
C ASP A 296 6.88 -8.43 14.29
N LEU A 297 6.25 -9.07 15.29
CA LEU A 297 6.40 -8.68 16.68
C LEU A 297 7.77 -9.11 17.19
N MET A 298 8.54 -8.18 17.67
CA MET A 298 9.86 -8.43 18.23
C MET A 298 9.75 -9.00 19.64
N TYR A 299 10.64 -9.93 19.96
CA TYR A 299 10.76 -10.56 21.26
C TYR A 299 12.18 -10.39 21.81
N ALA A 300 12.29 -10.19 23.12
CA ALA A 300 13.55 -10.12 23.85
C ALA A 300 13.44 -10.92 25.16
N ASP A 301 14.55 -11.41 25.63
CA ASP A 301 14.67 -12.00 26.98
C ASP A 301 15.18 -10.95 27.99
N ILE A 302 14.98 -11.25 29.26
CA ILE A 302 15.49 -10.47 30.37
C ILE A 302 16.64 -11.26 30.99
N GLU A 303 17.82 -10.64 31.09
CA GLU A 303 18.93 -11.17 31.88
C GLU A 303 19.00 -10.42 33.21
N VAL A 304 18.99 -11.15 34.31
CA VAL A 304 19.16 -10.65 35.67
C VAL A 304 20.53 -11.09 36.16
N GLU A 305 21.29 -10.17 36.74
CA GLU A 305 22.58 -10.45 37.36
C GLU A 305 22.51 -10.15 38.87
N LYS A 306 22.75 -11.16 39.70
CA LYS A 306 22.87 -11.01 41.14
C LYS A 306 24.22 -10.40 41.46
N GLN A 307 24.21 -9.34 42.24
CA GLN A 307 25.44 -8.66 42.71
C GLN A 307 25.44 -8.46 44.21
N ASP A 308 26.62 -8.37 44.77
CA ASP A 308 26.84 -7.96 46.17
C ASP A 308 26.85 -6.42 46.23
N SER A 309 26.19 -5.84 47.20
CA SER A 309 26.07 -4.39 47.33
C SER A 309 27.39 -3.69 47.67
N GLN A 310 28.39 -4.37 48.22
CA GLN A 310 29.67 -3.82 48.60
C GLN A 310 30.78 -4.12 47.59
N THR A 311 30.76 -5.33 47.05
CA THR A 311 31.85 -5.87 46.22
C THR A 311 31.44 -6.01 44.75
N GLY A 312 30.16 -5.77 44.39
CA GLY A 312 29.64 -5.87 43.03
C GLY A 312 29.57 -7.32 42.58
N THR A 313 30.36 -7.69 41.57
CA THR A 313 30.38 -9.01 40.96
C THR A 313 31.17 -10.05 41.74
N LYS A 314 31.72 -9.74 42.90
CA LYS A 314 32.46 -10.68 43.75
C LYS A 314 31.66 -11.07 44.96
N THR A 315 31.65 -12.36 45.32
CA THR A 315 31.04 -12.85 46.54
C THR A 315 31.94 -12.55 47.75
N GLN A 316 31.34 -12.47 48.96
CA GLN A 316 32.06 -12.31 50.21
C GLN A 316 32.16 -13.66 50.96
N GLY A 317 33.37 -14.05 51.34
CA GLY A 317 33.59 -15.30 52.06
C GLY A 317 33.08 -16.53 51.28
N ASP A 318 32.30 -17.38 51.97
CA ASP A 318 31.70 -18.59 51.41
C ASP A 318 30.35 -18.34 50.72
N ALA A 319 29.90 -17.10 50.61
CA ALA A 319 28.65 -16.74 49.95
C ALA A 319 28.68 -17.09 48.43
N THR A 320 27.54 -17.36 47.86
CA THR A 320 27.42 -17.65 46.43
C THR A 320 26.33 -16.80 45.78
N PHE A 321 26.43 -16.49 44.49
CA PHE A 321 25.32 -15.91 43.72
C PHE A 321 24.44 -16.95 43.04
N ASN A 322 24.87 -18.22 43.09
CA ASN A 322 24.13 -19.33 42.52
C ASN A 322 22.89 -19.65 43.35
N GLY A 323 21.76 -19.88 42.68
CA GLY A 323 20.51 -20.31 43.35
C GLY A 323 19.61 -19.14 43.79
N ALA A 324 19.93 -17.88 43.50
CA ALA A 324 18.99 -16.78 43.66
C ALA A 324 17.78 -16.98 42.73
N THR A 325 16.57 -16.83 43.23
CA THR A 325 15.36 -16.93 42.42
C THR A 325 14.70 -15.57 42.26
N PHE A 326 14.27 -15.27 41.01
CA PHE A 326 13.58 -14.05 40.66
C PHE A 326 12.23 -14.38 40.04
N ALA A 327 11.16 -13.73 40.48
CA ALA A 327 9.87 -13.76 39.84
C ALA A 327 9.74 -12.62 38.82
N ILE A 328 9.35 -12.97 37.59
CA ILE A 328 8.97 -12.01 36.57
C ILE A 328 7.46 -11.92 36.61
N LYS A 329 6.93 -10.72 36.85
CA LYS A 329 5.50 -10.45 37.03
C LYS A 329 5.00 -9.44 35.98
N ASP A 330 3.69 -9.57 35.67
CA ASP A 330 2.99 -8.53 34.94
C ASP A 330 2.72 -7.28 35.79
N THR A 331 2.12 -6.26 35.20
CA THR A 331 1.75 -5.01 35.89
C THR A 331 0.64 -5.21 36.94
N SER A 332 -0.09 -6.32 36.91
CA SER A 332 -1.11 -6.70 37.88
C SER A 332 -0.50 -7.51 39.07
N GLY A 333 0.79 -7.83 39.01
CA GLY A 333 1.50 -8.60 40.05
C GLY A 333 1.43 -10.12 39.87
N ASN A 334 0.80 -10.65 38.80
CA ASN A 334 0.78 -12.06 38.51
C ASN A 334 2.16 -12.56 38.11
N VAL A 335 2.61 -13.69 38.66
CA VAL A 335 3.88 -14.32 38.32
C VAL A 335 3.75 -15.00 36.96
N LEU A 336 4.53 -14.54 35.99
CA LEU A 336 4.59 -15.09 34.61
C LEU A 336 5.66 -16.17 34.48
N GLU A 337 6.74 -16.05 35.28
CA GLU A 337 7.88 -16.95 35.28
C GLU A 337 8.72 -16.76 36.53
N THR A 338 9.39 -17.82 36.97
CA THR A 338 10.45 -17.79 37.98
C THR A 338 11.74 -18.27 37.36
N ILE A 339 12.81 -17.48 37.47
CA ILE A 339 14.14 -17.79 36.95
C ILE A 339 15.13 -17.91 38.11
N THR A 340 16.13 -18.79 37.96
CA THR A 340 17.11 -19.07 39.00
C THR A 340 18.52 -18.83 38.42
N THR A 341 19.38 -18.15 39.22
CA THR A 341 20.74 -17.89 38.78
C THR A 341 21.57 -19.17 38.72
N ASN A 342 22.32 -19.31 37.63
CA ASN A 342 23.44 -20.22 37.47
C ASN A 342 24.74 -19.39 37.47
N GLY A 343 25.51 -19.49 38.55
CA GLY A 343 26.49 -18.46 38.89
C GLY A 343 25.76 -17.16 39.30
N SER A 344 26.11 -16.02 38.72
CA SER A 344 25.48 -14.73 39.04
C SER A 344 24.28 -14.39 38.15
N LYS A 345 24.04 -15.13 37.06
CA LYS A 345 23.09 -14.72 36.00
C LYS A 345 21.92 -15.68 35.87
N ALA A 346 20.73 -15.13 35.61
CA ALA A 346 19.55 -15.85 35.21
C ALA A 346 18.92 -15.20 33.98
N LYS A 347 18.35 -16.00 33.09
CA LYS A 347 17.75 -15.55 31.86
C LYS A 347 16.31 -16.03 31.73
N SER A 348 15.41 -15.15 31.31
CA SER A 348 14.01 -15.48 31.09
C SER A 348 13.75 -16.15 29.75
N LYS A 349 12.52 -16.66 29.55
CA LYS A 349 11.96 -16.82 28.22
C LYS A 349 11.85 -15.47 27.50
N LYS A 350 11.53 -15.51 26.23
CA LYS A 350 11.33 -14.29 25.46
C LYS A 350 9.94 -13.69 25.71
N TYR A 351 9.89 -12.39 25.93
CA TYR A 351 8.69 -11.59 26.01
C TYR A 351 8.60 -10.61 24.83
N PRO A 352 7.39 -10.19 24.43
CA PRO A 352 7.25 -9.13 23.42
C PRO A 352 7.98 -7.86 23.84
N VAL A 353 8.79 -7.31 22.96
CA VAL A 353 9.39 -5.99 23.18
C VAL A 353 8.28 -4.95 23.38
N GLY A 354 8.44 -4.05 24.36
CA GLY A 354 7.42 -3.08 24.75
C GLY A 354 6.48 -3.57 25.87
N THR A 355 6.60 -4.83 26.31
CA THR A 355 5.89 -5.31 27.52
C THR A 355 6.53 -4.72 28.77
N THR A 356 5.73 -4.17 29.66
CA THR A 356 6.18 -3.73 31.00
C THR A 356 6.14 -4.91 31.95
N LEU A 357 7.27 -5.22 32.57
CA LEU A 357 7.42 -6.35 33.49
C LEU A 357 8.07 -5.88 34.80
N ASN A 358 7.69 -6.48 35.92
CA ASN A 358 8.32 -6.30 37.23
C ASN A 358 9.16 -7.54 37.55
N VAL A 359 10.41 -7.32 37.96
CA VAL A 359 11.32 -8.40 38.38
C VAL A 359 11.61 -8.23 39.85
N CYS A 360 11.32 -9.26 40.65
CA CYS A 360 11.51 -9.24 42.09
C CYS A 360 12.32 -10.48 42.54
N GLU A 361 13.28 -10.29 43.44
CA GLU A 361 13.96 -11.41 44.11
C GLU A 361 12.96 -12.11 45.04
N VAL A 362 12.83 -13.42 44.91
CA VAL A 362 11.94 -14.26 45.73
C VAL A 362 12.75 -14.97 46.83
N THR A 363 13.89 -15.53 46.43
CA THR A 363 14.76 -16.26 47.35
C THR A 363 16.20 -15.81 47.10
N SER A 364 16.89 -15.42 48.17
CA SER A 364 18.31 -15.12 48.12
C SER A 364 19.15 -16.40 48.07
N PRO A 365 20.32 -16.33 47.43
CA PRO A 365 21.27 -17.43 47.46
C PRO A 365 21.96 -17.53 48.83
N GLU A 366 22.68 -18.63 49.05
CA GLU A 366 23.37 -18.88 50.31
C GLU A 366 24.35 -17.75 50.64
N GLY A 367 24.31 -17.28 51.88
CA GLY A 367 25.14 -16.18 52.40
C GLY A 367 24.58 -14.78 52.20
N TYR A 368 23.40 -14.62 51.55
CA TYR A 368 22.72 -13.38 51.34
C TYR A 368 21.30 -13.33 51.92
N LEU A 369 20.86 -12.14 52.24
CA LEU A 369 19.47 -11.90 52.69
C LEU A 369 18.60 -11.51 51.49
N THR A 370 17.34 -11.99 51.53
CA THR A 370 16.34 -11.61 50.51
C THR A 370 16.03 -10.11 50.62
N ASN A 371 16.08 -9.40 49.50
CA ASN A 371 15.60 -8.04 49.43
C ASN A 371 14.08 -8.07 49.21
N SER A 372 13.33 -7.61 50.22
CA SER A 372 11.87 -7.54 50.18
C SER A 372 11.32 -6.19 49.72
N SER A 373 12.14 -5.37 49.08
CA SER A 373 11.72 -4.05 48.59
C SER A 373 11.17 -4.10 47.18
#